data_4b5a911a4c6d453fbc3f9ac467ab6115
#
_entry.id   4b5a911a4c6d453fbc3f9ac467ab6115
#
_cell.length_a   1.000
_cell.length_b   1.000
_cell.length_c   1.000
_cell.angle_alpha   90.00
_cell.angle_beta   90.00
_cell.angle_gamma   90.00
#
_symmetry.space_group_name_H-M   'P 1'
#
loop_
_entity.id
_entity.type
_entity.pdbx_description
1 polymer ?
#
loop_
_entity_poly.entity_id
_entity_poly.type
_entity_poly.pdbx_seq_one_letter_code
_entity_poly.pdbx_strand_id
1 'polypeptide(L)'
;MKPAYKLFLTIFILITAHSANAQTAADASSSGSAKADGTKVVDKVGIAKELANPIANLISAPFQYNFSRGVGRNQAGSEQTLLFQPVVPLNLSGGDLFIVRPIVTGVRETNVNGFSGYGVANVTIESFYAPNTGSSWIWGVGPYAVSPSGNSGYFGSQQTGAGVTGVVLNRHGPWTYGLLGYQSWSVGGNPAFGTQNNLYGQPFVAYTTKDAWTFTLETQAQYNYDTHRTNNPLYFGIAKLEVFDKLPVQFSAGPTYYVSNTPGGPSGWGGRGVITFVFPK
;
A
#
# COMPACT_ATOMS: atom_id res chain seq x y z
N MET A 1 24.93 -3.88 22.61
CA MET A 1 23.87 -3.95 21.60
C MET A 1 22.54 -4.12 22.29
N LYS A 2 21.75 -3.05 22.40
CA LYS A 2 20.39 -3.11 22.99
C LYS A 2 19.39 -3.28 21.84
N PRO A 3 18.46 -4.21 21.91
CA PRO A 3 17.60 -4.57 20.76
C PRO A 3 16.53 -3.50 20.48
N ALA A 4 16.46 -3.09 19.22
CA ALA A 4 15.55 -2.07 18.67
C ALA A 4 14.04 -2.45 18.69
N TYR A 5 13.67 -3.64 19.22
CA TYR A 5 12.28 -4.10 19.21
C TYR A 5 11.35 -3.41 20.20
N LYS A 6 11.88 -2.67 21.17
CA LYS A 6 11.05 -1.92 22.15
C LYS A 6 10.33 -0.71 21.56
N LEU A 7 10.78 -0.18 20.41
CA LEU A 7 10.16 0.99 19.78
C LEU A 7 8.92 0.61 18.95
N PHE A 8 8.88 -0.63 18.43
CA PHE A 8 7.75 -1.09 17.61
C PHE A 8 6.48 -1.40 18.40
N LEU A 9 6.61 -1.81 19.66
CA LEU A 9 5.46 -2.14 20.49
C LEU A 9 4.73 -0.90 21.04
N THR A 10 5.42 0.24 21.13
CA THR A 10 4.86 1.48 21.69
C THR A 10 3.98 2.24 20.68
N ILE A 11 4.21 2.08 19.38
CA ILE A 11 3.39 2.72 18.34
C ILE A 11 2.04 2.00 18.16
N PHE A 12 1.97 0.70 18.45
CA PHE A 12 0.73 -0.07 18.31
C PHE A 12 -0.28 0.16 19.45
N ILE A 13 0.19 0.64 20.62
CA ILE A 13 -0.66 0.83 21.82
C ILE A 13 -1.31 2.22 21.87
N LEU A 14 -0.84 3.21 21.08
CA LEU A 14 -1.41 4.57 21.13
C LEU A 14 -2.64 4.79 20.21
N ILE A 15 -3.05 3.81 19.43
CA ILE A 15 -4.21 3.93 18.51
C ILE A 15 -5.53 3.49 19.16
N THR A 16 -5.53 2.91 20.37
CA THR A 16 -6.73 2.32 20.97
C THR A 16 -7.47 3.18 22.01
N ALA A 17 -7.15 4.44 22.18
CA ALA A 17 -7.80 5.27 23.19
C ALA A 17 -8.23 6.63 22.64
N HIS A 18 -9.31 6.69 21.86
CA HIS A 18 -10.24 7.86 21.82
C HIS A 18 -11.53 7.46 21.13
N SER A 19 -12.37 6.72 21.84
CA SER A 19 -13.80 6.72 21.59
C SER A 19 -14.47 7.74 22.50
N ALA A 20 -14.67 8.94 22.01
CA ALA A 20 -15.50 9.93 22.69
C ALA A 20 -16.88 9.99 22.03
N ASN A 21 -17.89 9.75 22.86
CA ASN A 21 -19.32 9.87 22.60
C ASN A 21 -19.70 11.18 21.92
N ALA A 22 -20.53 11.11 20.89
CA ALA A 22 -21.49 12.14 20.57
C ALA A 22 -22.85 11.50 20.32
N GLN A 23 -23.74 11.74 21.24
CA GLN A 23 -25.13 11.31 21.26
C GLN A 23 -26.02 12.50 20.91
N THR A 24 -27.17 12.19 20.24
CA THR A 24 -28.43 12.96 20.06
C THR A 24 -28.46 14.04 18.97
N ALA A 25 -29.46 14.04 18.10
CA ALA A 25 -30.90 14.07 18.31
C ALA A 25 -31.69 13.60 17.06
N ALA A 26 -32.68 12.87 17.27
CA ALA A 26 -34.09 12.69 16.91
C ALA A 26 -34.71 13.79 16.00
N ASP A 27 -35.57 13.47 15.02
CA ASP A 27 -36.94 13.05 15.14
C ASP A 27 -37.56 12.67 13.78
N ALA A 28 -38.22 11.56 13.79
CA ALA A 28 -39.61 11.20 13.44
C ALA A 28 -40.21 11.59 12.07
N SER A 29 -40.57 10.57 11.27
CA SER A 29 -41.99 10.20 11.09
C SER A 29 -42.16 8.91 10.27
N SER A 30 -42.76 7.94 10.92
CA SER A 30 -43.79 6.92 10.56
C SER A 30 -43.94 6.46 9.11
N SER A 31 -43.87 5.18 8.79
CA SER A 31 -44.91 4.16 8.95
C SER A 31 -44.52 2.90 8.17
N GLY A 32 -44.85 1.71 8.73
CA GLY A 32 -44.92 0.49 7.92
C GLY A 32 -43.96 -0.60 8.33
N SER A 33 -44.34 -1.32 9.37
CA SER A 33 -44.06 -2.72 9.74
C SER A 33 -43.38 -3.59 8.69
N ALA A 34 -42.16 -4.01 9.01
CA ALA A 34 -41.66 -5.39 8.90
C ALA A 34 -40.45 -5.51 9.82
N LYS A 35 -40.55 -6.32 10.87
CA LYS A 35 -39.37 -6.74 11.67
C LYS A 35 -38.45 -7.52 10.77
N ALA A 36 -37.46 -6.87 10.21
CA ALA A 36 -36.26 -7.51 9.65
C ALA A 36 -35.23 -7.57 10.78
N ASP A 37 -34.79 -8.77 11.07
CA ASP A 37 -33.64 -9.09 11.93
C ASP A 37 -32.47 -8.17 11.59
N GLY A 38 -32.02 -7.36 12.56
CA GLY A 38 -31.08 -6.26 12.38
C GLY A 38 -29.61 -6.69 12.14
N THR A 39 -29.38 -7.70 11.34
CA THR A 39 -28.04 -8.04 10.85
C THR A 39 -27.70 -7.09 9.72
N LYS A 40 -26.96 -6.02 10.00
CA LYS A 40 -26.45 -5.09 9.00
C LYS A 40 -25.59 -5.90 8.02
N VAL A 41 -26.13 -6.21 6.85
CA VAL A 41 -25.41 -6.95 5.80
C VAL A 41 -24.21 -6.12 5.38
N VAL A 42 -23.01 -6.69 5.52
CA VAL A 42 -21.77 -6.01 5.12
C VAL A 42 -21.75 -5.84 3.60
N ASP A 43 -21.61 -4.61 3.11
CA ASP A 43 -21.50 -4.31 1.69
C ASP A 43 -20.13 -4.75 1.15
N LYS A 44 -20.02 -6.02 0.78
CA LYS A 44 -18.80 -6.60 0.21
C LYS A 44 -18.34 -5.88 -1.07
N VAL A 45 -19.27 -5.49 -1.93
CA VAL A 45 -18.95 -4.86 -3.21
C VAL A 45 -18.41 -3.45 -3.01
N GLY A 46 -19.06 -2.68 -2.13
CA GLY A 46 -18.60 -1.35 -1.76
C GLY A 46 -17.21 -1.38 -1.16
N ILE A 47 -16.97 -2.27 -0.18
CA ILE A 47 -15.63 -2.44 0.43
C ILE A 47 -14.59 -2.87 -0.61
N ALA A 48 -14.91 -3.81 -1.51
CA ALA A 48 -13.97 -4.25 -2.54
C ALA A 48 -13.59 -3.11 -3.50
N LYS A 49 -14.54 -2.23 -3.85
CA LYS A 49 -14.28 -1.02 -4.64
C LYS A 49 -13.45 0.01 -3.87
N GLU A 50 -13.72 0.19 -2.57
CA GLU A 50 -12.91 1.07 -1.74
C GLU A 50 -11.46 0.58 -1.62
N LEU A 51 -11.22 -0.73 -1.53
CA LEU A 51 -9.87 -1.30 -1.48
C LEU A 51 -9.07 -1.10 -2.79
N ALA A 52 -9.74 -0.83 -3.91
CA ALA A 52 -9.08 -0.44 -5.16
C ALA A 52 -8.66 1.05 -5.18
N ASN A 53 -9.04 1.83 -4.17
CA ASN A 53 -8.67 3.24 -4.00
C ASN A 53 -7.57 3.36 -2.93
N PRO A 54 -6.33 3.77 -3.26
CA PRO A 54 -5.22 3.85 -2.31
C PRO A 54 -5.40 4.92 -1.21
N ILE A 55 -6.37 5.82 -1.37
CA ILE A 55 -6.72 6.87 -0.39
C ILE A 55 -8.18 6.77 0.07
N ALA A 56 -8.71 5.54 0.16
CA ALA A 56 -10.07 5.30 0.65
C ALA A 56 -10.26 5.70 2.11
N ASN A 57 -11.50 6.09 2.46
CA ASN A 57 -11.89 6.32 3.85
C ASN A 57 -12.13 4.99 4.59
N LEU A 58 -11.15 4.12 4.57
CA LEU A 58 -11.22 2.75 5.07
C LEU A 58 -9.93 2.38 5.79
N ILE A 59 -10.01 1.98 7.05
CA ILE A 59 -8.82 1.45 7.74
C ILE A 59 -8.54 0.05 7.19
N SER A 60 -7.36 -0.13 6.62
CA SER A 60 -6.96 -1.43 6.08
C SER A 60 -5.51 -1.78 6.43
N ALA A 61 -5.23 -3.06 6.54
CA ALA A 61 -3.92 -3.59 6.84
C ALA A 61 -3.53 -4.67 5.81
N PRO A 62 -3.00 -4.28 4.64
CA PRO A 62 -2.50 -5.22 3.66
C PRO A 62 -1.14 -5.78 4.04
N PHE A 63 -1.00 -7.10 3.89
CA PHE A 63 0.24 -7.86 3.90
C PHE A 63 0.48 -8.36 2.48
N GLN A 64 1.48 -7.81 1.82
CA GLN A 64 1.81 -8.12 0.43
C GLN A 64 3.11 -8.92 0.39
N TYR A 65 3.04 -10.12 -0.16
CA TYR A 65 4.20 -10.95 -0.47
C TYR A 65 4.49 -10.88 -1.96
N ASN A 66 5.75 -10.61 -2.33
CA ASN A 66 6.21 -10.70 -3.71
C ASN A 66 7.35 -11.72 -3.79
N PHE A 67 7.39 -12.44 -4.91
CA PHE A 67 8.46 -13.32 -5.30
C PHE A 67 8.97 -12.93 -6.67
N SER A 68 10.28 -12.71 -6.79
CA SER A 68 10.97 -12.32 -8.01
C SER A 68 12.14 -13.25 -8.30
N ARG A 69 12.40 -13.48 -9.57
CA ARG A 69 13.53 -14.29 -10.07
C ARG A 69 14.46 -13.43 -10.91
N GLY A 70 15.55 -14.04 -11.35
CA GLY A 70 16.51 -13.39 -12.25
C GLY A 70 17.24 -12.23 -11.59
N VAL A 71 17.44 -12.28 -10.27
CA VAL A 71 18.14 -11.26 -9.50
C VAL A 71 19.65 -11.56 -9.49
N GLY A 72 20.47 -10.50 -9.51
CA GLY A 72 21.92 -10.60 -9.57
C GLY A 72 22.48 -10.59 -10.99
N ARG A 73 23.79 -10.40 -11.09
CA ARG A 73 24.51 -10.25 -12.39
C ARG A 73 24.31 -11.45 -13.32
N ASN A 74 24.25 -12.65 -12.73
CA ASN A 74 24.08 -13.91 -13.49
C ASN A 74 22.60 -14.32 -13.59
N GLN A 75 21.65 -13.50 -13.10
CA GLN A 75 20.23 -13.79 -13.06
C GLN A 75 19.86 -15.13 -12.39
N ALA A 76 20.74 -15.65 -11.54
CA ALA A 76 20.57 -16.93 -10.86
C ALA A 76 19.90 -16.80 -9.49
N GLY A 77 19.75 -15.57 -9.00
CA GLY A 77 19.18 -15.28 -7.70
C GLY A 77 17.67 -15.09 -7.72
N SER A 78 17.09 -15.05 -6.53
CA SER A 78 15.70 -14.70 -6.29
C SER A 78 15.58 -13.73 -5.10
N GLU A 79 14.54 -12.92 -5.12
CA GLU A 79 14.16 -12.01 -4.06
C GLU A 79 12.73 -12.27 -3.63
N GLN A 80 12.51 -12.22 -2.33
CA GLN A 80 11.20 -12.28 -1.70
C GLN A 80 11.04 -11.06 -0.83
N THR A 81 9.89 -10.38 -0.95
CA THR A 81 9.58 -9.24 -0.09
C THR A 81 8.23 -9.46 0.59
N LEU A 82 8.17 -9.08 1.87
CA LEU A 82 6.93 -9.00 2.63
C LEU A 82 6.71 -7.56 3.05
N LEU A 83 5.69 -6.91 2.49
CA LEU A 83 5.33 -5.54 2.80
C LEU A 83 4.14 -5.53 3.75
N PHE A 84 4.25 -4.75 4.81
CA PHE A 84 3.12 -4.33 5.64
C PHE A 84 2.89 -2.84 5.41
N GLN A 85 1.72 -2.48 4.89
CA GLN A 85 1.44 -1.12 4.41
C GLN A 85 0.04 -0.63 4.81
N PRO A 86 -0.22 -0.48 6.13
CA PRO A 86 -1.53 -0.07 6.62
C PRO A 86 -1.94 1.30 6.07
N VAL A 87 -3.23 1.45 5.82
CA VAL A 87 -3.86 2.71 5.42
C VAL A 87 -4.72 3.19 6.58
N VAL A 88 -4.42 4.39 7.08
CA VAL A 88 -5.12 4.99 8.21
C VAL A 88 -5.67 6.35 7.80
N PRO A 89 -6.97 6.43 7.45
CA PRO A 89 -7.62 7.70 7.15
C PRO A 89 -8.09 8.39 8.44
N LEU A 90 -7.74 9.66 8.57
CA LEU A 90 -8.20 10.59 9.59
C LEU A 90 -9.22 11.53 8.97
N ASN A 91 -10.42 11.59 9.55
CA ASN A 91 -11.46 12.49 9.07
C ASN A 91 -11.14 13.93 9.51
N LEU A 92 -11.19 14.86 8.56
CA LEU A 92 -11.09 16.28 8.78
C LEU A 92 -12.48 16.94 8.66
N SER A 93 -12.55 18.23 8.98
CA SER A 93 -13.77 19.01 8.79
C SER A 93 -14.16 19.08 7.30
N GLY A 94 -15.47 19.16 7.02
CA GLY A 94 -15.96 19.22 5.63
C GLY A 94 -15.98 17.88 4.89
N GLY A 95 -15.58 16.77 5.53
CA GLY A 95 -15.50 15.45 4.92
C GLY A 95 -14.20 15.17 4.20
N ASP A 96 -13.21 16.06 4.30
CA ASP A 96 -11.86 15.86 3.82
C ASP A 96 -11.16 14.75 4.61
N LEU A 97 -10.12 14.17 4.04
CA LEU A 97 -9.33 13.12 4.67
C LEU A 97 -7.85 13.52 4.74
N PHE A 98 -7.21 13.13 5.83
CA PHE A 98 -5.76 13.01 5.90
C PHE A 98 -5.41 11.54 6.06
N ILE A 99 -4.72 10.97 5.07
CA ILE A 99 -4.39 9.55 5.02
C ILE A 99 -2.91 9.35 5.31
N VAL A 100 -2.58 8.40 6.17
CA VAL A 100 -1.20 8.01 6.46
C VAL A 100 -1.00 6.55 6.08
N ARG A 101 0.05 6.28 5.30
CA ARG A 101 0.46 4.95 4.82
C ARG A 101 1.93 4.69 5.14
N PRO A 102 2.27 4.15 6.31
CA PRO A 102 3.61 3.64 6.55
C PRO A 102 3.80 2.32 5.79
N ILE A 103 4.99 2.11 5.24
CA ILE A 103 5.36 0.89 4.50
C ILE A 103 6.63 0.34 5.12
N VAL A 104 6.53 -0.88 5.65
CA VAL A 104 7.64 -1.65 6.20
C VAL A 104 7.86 -2.88 5.32
N THR A 105 9.08 -3.07 4.84
CA THR A 105 9.42 -4.15 3.91
C THR A 105 10.49 -5.06 4.49
N GLY A 106 10.13 -6.31 4.75
CA GLY A 106 11.08 -7.40 4.95
C GLY A 106 11.58 -7.91 3.59
N VAL A 107 12.86 -8.17 3.48
CA VAL A 107 13.50 -8.65 2.25
C VAL A 107 14.28 -9.92 2.55
N ARG A 108 14.17 -10.91 1.66
CA ARG A 108 15.03 -12.10 1.63
C ARG A 108 15.58 -12.28 0.23
N GLU A 109 16.88 -12.37 0.13
CA GLU A 109 17.58 -12.71 -1.09
C GLU A 109 18.17 -14.12 -1.00
N THR A 110 18.18 -14.82 -2.12
CA THR A 110 18.77 -16.16 -2.25
C THR A 110 19.61 -16.21 -3.50
N ASN A 111 20.89 -16.55 -3.33
CA ASN A 111 21.88 -16.69 -4.40
C ASN A 111 22.03 -15.44 -5.30
N VAL A 112 21.90 -14.24 -4.72
CA VAL A 112 22.10 -12.98 -5.43
C VAL A 112 23.61 -12.67 -5.43
N ASN A 113 24.27 -12.85 -6.57
CA ASN A 113 25.74 -12.76 -6.70
C ASN A 113 26.51 -13.63 -5.68
N GLY A 114 25.98 -14.82 -5.35
CA GLY A 114 26.55 -15.72 -4.34
C GLY A 114 26.17 -15.39 -2.89
N PHE A 115 25.43 -14.30 -2.66
CA PHE A 115 24.91 -13.93 -1.35
C PHE A 115 23.50 -14.49 -1.11
N SER A 116 23.27 -14.93 0.12
CA SER A 116 21.92 -15.27 0.62
C SER A 116 21.73 -14.67 2.01
N GLY A 117 20.63 -13.98 2.23
CA GLY A 117 20.38 -13.32 3.49
C GLY A 117 18.97 -12.74 3.58
N TYR A 118 18.66 -12.16 4.73
CA TYR A 118 17.40 -11.47 4.96
C TYR A 118 17.62 -10.19 5.77
N GLY A 119 16.70 -9.26 5.64
CA GLY A 119 16.76 -8.00 6.35
C GLY A 119 15.48 -7.19 6.23
N VAL A 120 15.56 -5.96 6.69
CA VAL A 120 14.49 -4.96 6.56
C VAL A 120 15.01 -3.83 5.68
N ALA A 121 14.23 -3.45 4.67
CA ALA A 121 14.48 -2.27 3.85
C ALA A 121 14.15 -0.98 4.64
N ASN A 122 14.37 0.16 4.02
CA ASN A 122 13.98 1.43 4.62
C ASN A 122 12.46 1.46 4.85
N VAL A 123 12.04 2.07 5.96
CA VAL A 123 10.63 2.38 6.19
C VAL A 123 10.29 3.65 5.42
N THR A 124 9.17 3.62 4.70
CA THR A 124 8.63 4.77 4.00
C THR A 124 7.30 5.19 4.59
N ILE A 125 6.99 6.46 4.50
CA ILE A 125 5.70 7.01 4.93
C ILE A 125 5.17 7.89 3.79
N GLU A 126 4.01 7.54 3.28
CA GLU A 126 3.21 8.35 2.37
C GLU A 126 2.07 8.98 3.15
N SER A 127 1.83 10.26 2.94
CA SER A 127 0.68 10.93 3.54
C SER A 127 -0.06 11.74 2.47
N PHE A 128 -1.40 11.77 2.54
CA PHE A 128 -2.22 12.45 1.55
C PHE A 128 -3.26 13.30 2.24
N TYR A 129 -3.34 14.55 1.87
CA TYR A 129 -4.55 15.34 2.02
C TYR A 129 -5.45 15.08 0.82
N ALA A 130 -6.65 14.60 1.05
CA ALA A 130 -7.65 14.26 0.04
C ALA A 130 -8.93 15.04 0.32
N PRO A 131 -9.26 16.08 -0.48
CA PRO A 131 -10.46 16.87 -0.30
C PRO A 131 -11.70 16.09 -0.73
N ASN A 132 -12.79 16.32 -0.04
CA ASN A 132 -14.13 15.83 -0.43
C ASN A 132 -14.70 16.72 -1.54
N THR A 133 -14.44 16.37 -2.78
CA THR A 133 -14.87 17.17 -3.93
C THR A 133 -16.32 16.88 -4.38
N GLY A 134 -16.96 15.82 -3.84
CA GLY A 134 -18.24 15.31 -4.33
C GLY A 134 -18.20 14.79 -5.77
N SER A 135 -17.03 14.69 -6.36
CA SER A 135 -16.80 14.26 -7.75
C SER A 135 -16.47 12.76 -7.83
N SER A 136 -16.66 12.17 -9.01
CA SER A 136 -16.13 10.84 -9.33
C SER A 136 -14.61 10.81 -9.44
N TRP A 137 -13.98 11.97 -9.64
CA TRP A 137 -12.55 12.16 -9.56
C TRP A 137 -12.12 12.40 -8.13
N ILE A 138 -11.26 11.53 -7.63
CA ILE A 138 -10.67 11.57 -6.30
C ILE A 138 -9.19 11.85 -6.47
N TRP A 139 -8.65 12.76 -5.66
CA TRP A 139 -7.23 13.05 -5.69
C TRP A 139 -6.71 13.33 -4.28
N GLY A 140 -5.43 13.18 -4.09
CA GLY A 140 -4.75 13.53 -2.87
C GLY A 140 -3.29 13.86 -3.14
N VAL A 141 -2.72 14.70 -2.30
CA VAL A 141 -1.31 15.11 -2.38
C VAL A 141 -0.76 15.28 -0.97
N GLY A 142 0.53 14.99 -0.81
CA GLY A 142 1.14 15.17 0.51
C GLY A 142 2.63 14.83 0.56
N PRO A 143 3.22 14.86 1.76
CA PRO A 143 4.62 14.55 1.95
C PRO A 143 4.89 13.04 1.82
N TYR A 144 6.09 12.74 1.33
CA TYR A 144 6.71 11.44 1.29
C TYR A 144 8.00 11.46 2.11
N ALA A 145 8.22 10.47 2.94
CA ALA A 145 9.43 10.36 3.75
C ALA A 145 10.01 8.95 3.72
N VAL A 146 11.34 8.86 3.76
CA VAL A 146 12.09 7.62 3.87
C VAL A 146 13.00 7.71 5.09
N SER A 147 12.92 6.71 5.96
CA SER A 147 13.81 6.57 7.11
C SER A 147 14.86 5.50 6.84
N PRO A 148 16.14 5.74 7.17
CA PRO A 148 17.22 4.77 7.05
C PRO A 148 17.11 3.69 8.15
N SER A 149 16.00 2.97 8.16
CA SER A 149 15.66 1.95 9.16
C SER A 149 16.10 0.55 8.78
N GLY A 150 16.66 0.39 7.59
CA GLY A 150 17.23 -0.87 7.13
C GLY A 150 18.29 -1.39 8.11
N ASN A 151 18.25 -2.70 8.44
CA ASN A 151 19.18 -3.30 9.39
C ASN A 151 20.61 -3.49 8.83
N SER A 152 20.80 -3.22 7.54
CA SER A 152 22.11 -3.20 6.91
C SER A 152 22.08 -2.31 5.66
N GLY A 153 23.23 -1.74 5.28
CA GLY A 153 23.37 -1.02 4.01
C GLY A 153 23.15 -1.88 2.76
N TYR A 154 22.95 -3.19 2.94
CA TYR A 154 22.69 -4.13 1.86
C TYR A 154 21.22 -4.10 1.41
N PHE A 155 20.27 -4.11 2.36
CA PHE A 155 18.84 -4.18 2.07
C PHE A 155 18.14 -2.81 2.04
N GLY A 156 18.82 -1.76 2.48
CA GLY A 156 18.29 -0.41 2.48
C GLY A 156 19.40 0.62 2.35
N SER A 157 19.08 1.77 1.77
CA SER A 157 20.01 2.89 1.78
C SER A 157 20.12 3.44 3.20
N GLN A 158 21.32 3.92 3.59
CA GLN A 158 21.51 4.65 4.84
C GLN A 158 21.28 6.15 4.62
N GLN A 159 20.25 6.48 3.85
CA GLN A 159 19.84 7.83 3.50
C GLN A 159 18.45 8.12 4.05
N THR A 160 18.31 9.29 4.62
CA THR A 160 17.00 9.89 4.88
C THR A 160 16.51 10.53 3.59
N GLY A 161 15.30 10.20 3.17
CA GLY A 161 14.66 10.78 2.01
C GLY A 161 13.45 11.62 2.39
N ALA A 162 13.23 12.69 1.66
CA ALA A 162 12.01 13.47 1.70
C ALA A 162 11.50 13.72 0.28
N GLY A 163 10.20 13.93 0.15
CA GLY A 163 9.60 14.10 -1.16
C GLY A 163 8.14 14.49 -1.11
N VAL A 164 7.52 14.40 -2.28
CA VAL A 164 6.09 14.63 -2.45
C VAL A 164 5.46 13.40 -3.07
N THR A 165 4.25 13.07 -2.63
CA THR A 165 3.42 12.00 -3.22
C THR A 165 2.09 12.57 -3.65
N GLY A 166 1.50 11.95 -4.66
CA GLY A 166 0.19 12.32 -5.15
C GLY A 166 -0.54 11.14 -5.77
N VAL A 167 -1.84 11.22 -5.78
CA VAL A 167 -2.72 10.25 -6.41
C VAL A 167 -3.88 10.96 -7.06
N VAL A 168 -4.27 10.47 -8.22
CA VAL A 168 -5.51 10.85 -8.89
C VAL A 168 -6.18 9.58 -9.43
N LEU A 169 -7.46 9.44 -9.20
CA LEU A 169 -8.23 8.31 -9.69
C LEU A 169 -9.68 8.70 -10.01
N ASN A 170 -10.31 7.88 -10.81
CA ASN A 170 -11.74 7.98 -11.10
C ASN A 170 -12.43 6.66 -10.79
N ARG A 171 -13.69 6.75 -10.34
CA ARG A 171 -14.56 5.60 -10.12
C ARG A 171 -15.81 5.74 -10.97
N HIS A 172 -15.98 4.82 -11.91
CA HIS A 172 -17.13 4.77 -12.80
C HIS A 172 -17.73 3.37 -12.87
N GLY A 173 -18.90 3.20 -12.27
CA GLY A 173 -19.56 1.89 -12.20
C GLY A 173 -18.70 0.83 -11.49
N PRO A 174 -18.33 -0.28 -12.19
CA PRO A 174 -17.46 -1.31 -11.65
C PRO A 174 -15.96 -0.97 -11.76
N TRP A 175 -15.61 0.09 -12.47
CA TRP A 175 -14.23 0.47 -12.78
C TRP A 175 -13.67 1.45 -11.77
N THR A 176 -12.42 1.23 -11.37
CA THR A 176 -11.55 2.17 -10.66
C THR A 176 -10.23 2.25 -11.40
N TYR A 177 -9.80 3.44 -11.81
CA TYR A 177 -8.53 3.60 -12.51
C TYR A 177 -7.87 4.91 -12.10
N GLY A 178 -6.55 4.92 -12.11
CA GLY A 178 -5.81 6.08 -11.63
C GLY A 178 -4.30 5.93 -11.74
N LEU A 179 -3.64 6.92 -11.16
CA LEU A 179 -2.20 7.01 -11.05
C LEU A 179 -1.85 7.47 -9.63
N LEU A 180 -0.99 6.70 -8.96
CA LEU A 180 -0.29 7.12 -7.75
C LEU A 180 1.18 7.33 -8.12
N GLY A 181 1.83 8.31 -7.52
CA GLY A 181 3.24 8.53 -7.75
C GLY A 181 3.89 9.36 -6.67
N TYR A 182 5.22 9.29 -6.62
CA TYR A 182 6.02 10.16 -5.77
C TYR A 182 7.35 10.55 -6.44
N GLN A 183 7.89 11.68 -6.02
CA GLN A 183 9.29 12.05 -6.22
C GLN A 183 9.93 12.22 -4.85
N SER A 184 11.10 11.58 -4.65
CA SER A 184 11.86 11.67 -3.42
C SER A 184 13.32 12.06 -3.69
N TRP A 185 13.93 12.73 -2.70
CA TRP A 185 15.32 13.17 -2.73
C TRP A 185 16.00 12.80 -1.42
N SER A 186 17.31 12.52 -1.46
CA SER A 186 18.12 12.39 -0.27
C SER A 186 18.25 13.75 0.43
N VAL A 187 17.93 13.81 1.73
CA VAL A 187 18.03 15.01 2.56
C VAL A 187 19.05 14.85 3.69
N GLY A 188 19.62 13.65 3.85
CA GLY A 188 20.66 13.37 4.84
C GLY A 188 21.07 11.89 4.80
N GLY A 189 22.09 11.54 5.57
CA GLY A 189 22.62 10.18 5.67
C GLY A 189 23.95 9.97 4.93
N ASN A 190 24.31 8.73 4.70
CA ASN A 190 25.59 8.36 4.09
C ASN A 190 25.41 7.99 2.61
N PRO A 191 25.89 8.81 1.64
CA PRO A 191 25.70 8.57 0.21
C PRO A 191 26.40 7.32 -0.32
N ALA A 192 27.35 6.74 0.43
CA ALA A 192 28.01 5.49 0.05
C ALA A 192 27.06 4.28 0.00
N PHE A 193 25.89 4.37 0.63
CA PHE A 193 24.89 3.30 0.70
C PHE A 193 23.66 3.55 -0.19
N GLY A 194 23.83 4.31 -1.27
CA GLY A 194 22.77 4.59 -2.25
C GLY A 194 22.16 5.97 -2.12
N THR A 195 21.19 6.24 -2.97
CA THR A 195 20.51 7.54 -3.06
C THR A 195 18.99 7.36 -3.04
N GLN A 196 18.27 8.43 -2.71
CA GLN A 196 16.81 8.48 -2.68
C GLN A 196 16.22 9.35 -3.81
N ASN A 197 17.00 9.68 -4.83
CA ASN A 197 16.52 10.48 -5.95
C ASN A 197 15.66 9.63 -6.91
N ASN A 198 14.44 9.31 -6.45
CA ASN A 198 13.55 8.35 -7.10
C ASN A 198 12.27 8.99 -7.59
N LEU A 199 11.94 8.75 -8.85
CA LEU A 199 10.59 8.91 -9.39
C LEU A 199 9.88 7.56 -9.37
N TYR A 200 8.68 7.54 -8.85
CA TYR A 200 7.79 6.37 -8.83
C TYR A 200 6.47 6.70 -9.48
N GLY A 201 5.94 5.76 -10.24
CA GLY A 201 4.62 5.84 -10.84
C GLY A 201 3.92 4.50 -10.84
N GLN A 202 2.67 4.49 -10.36
CA GLN A 202 1.80 3.31 -10.30
C GLN A 202 0.47 3.63 -11.00
N PRO A 203 0.43 3.59 -12.33
CA PRO A 203 -0.86 3.53 -13.05
C PRO A 203 -1.53 2.19 -12.78
N PHE A 204 -2.83 2.23 -12.53
CA PHE A 204 -3.63 1.04 -12.26
C PHE A 204 -5.03 1.15 -12.84
N VAL A 205 -5.62 -0.01 -13.14
CA VAL A 205 -7.03 -0.18 -13.45
C VAL A 205 -7.55 -1.42 -12.73
N ALA A 206 -8.72 -1.29 -12.10
CA ALA A 206 -9.41 -2.37 -11.41
C ALA A 206 -10.86 -2.46 -11.86
N TYR A 207 -11.36 -3.68 -12.01
CA TYR A 207 -12.74 -3.99 -12.31
C TYR A 207 -13.32 -4.84 -11.18
N THR A 208 -14.34 -4.33 -10.48
CA THR A 208 -15.00 -5.04 -9.37
C THR A 208 -16.37 -5.54 -9.79
N THR A 209 -16.57 -6.86 -9.72
CA THR A 209 -17.85 -7.52 -10.04
C THR A 209 -18.89 -7.35 -8.94
N LYS A 210 -20.15 -7.70 -9.24
CA LYS A 210 -21.25 -7.71 -8.27
C LYS A 210 -21.08 -8.75 -7.15
N ASP A 211 -20.18 -9.74 -7.34
CA ASP A 211 -19.85 -10.76 -6.35
C ASP A 211 -18.57 -10.45 -5.60
N ALA A 212 -18.12 -9.18 -5.61
CA ALA A 212 -16.90 -8.72 -4.94
C ALA A 212 -15.61 -9.45 -5.37
N TRP A 213 -15.52 -9.87 -6.63
CA TRP A 213 -14.26 -10.16 -7.29
C TRP A 213 -13.68 -8.87 -7.86
N THR A 214 -12.37 -8.69 -7.74
CA THR A 214 -11.66 -7.55 -8.33
C THR A 214 -10.51 -8.05 -9.19
N PHE A 215 -10.49 -7.60 -10.44
CA PHE A 215 -9.41 -7.84 -11.41
C PHE A 215 -8.61 -6.56 -11.52
N THR A 216 -7.29 -6.64 -11.31
CA THR A 216 -6.41 -5.46 -11.30
C THR A 216 -5.28 -5.66 -12.31
N LEU A 217 -5.00 -4.61 -13.07
CA LEU A 217 -3.79 -4.48 -13.87
C LEU A 217 -3.08 -3.22 -13.41
N GLU A 218 -1.80 -3.35 -13.04
CA GLU A 218 -0.98 -2.21 -12.61
C GLU A 218 0.49 -2.41 -12.96
N THR A 219 1.23 -1.32 -13.02
CA THR A 219 2.68 -1.36 -12.97
C THR A 219 3.18 -0.46 -11.83
N GLN A 220 4.31 -0.80 -11.24
CA GLN A 220 4.99 -0.05 -10.18
C GLN A 220 6.35 0.38 -10.70
N ALA A 221 6.32 1.34 -11.65
CA ALA A 221 7.51 1.84 -12.31
C ALA A 221 8.32 2.73 -11.37
N GLN A 222 9.59 2.41 -11.20
CA GLN A 222 10.52 3.21 -10.43
C GLN A 222 11.75 3.56 -11.27
N TYR A 223 12.23 4.79 -11.17
CA TYR A 223 13.44 5.28 -11.77
C TYR A 223 14.26 6.08 -10.76
N ASN A 224 15.54 5.72 -10.60
CA ASN A 224 16.49 6.47 -9.79
C ASN A 224 17.38 7.33 -10.70
N TYR A 225 17.33 8.65 -10.53
CA TYR A 225 18.03 9.60 -11.40
C TYR A 225 19.55 9.59 -11.24
N ASP A 226 20.07 9.22 -10.04
CA ASP A 226 21.51 9.27 -9.79
C ASP A 226 22.20 8.00 -10.31
N THR A 227 21.54 6.88 -10.23
CA THR A 227 22.06 5.58 -10.64
C THR A 227 21.57 5.14 -12.03
N HIS A 228 20.62 5.86 -12.61
CA HIS A 228 19.91 5.50 -13.85
C HIS A 228 19.29 4.10 -13.80
N ARG A 229 18.89 3.66 -12.61
CA ARG A 229 18.27 2.35 -12.41
C ARG A 229 16.77 2.44 -12.56
N THR A 230 16.22 1.42 -13.21
CA THR A 230 14.78 1.27 -13.40
C THR A 230 14.31 -0.09 -12.91
N ASN A 231 13.05 -0.16 -12.47
CA ASN A 231 12.37 -1.39 -12.12
C ASN A 231 10.89 -1.23 -12.50
N ASN A 232 10.41 -2.03 -13.44
CA ASN A 232 9.05 -1.89 -14.01
C ASN A 232 8.32 -3.23 -14.00
N PRO A 233 7.81 -3.70 -12.85
CA PRO A 233 6.95 -4.87 -12.78
C PRO A 233 5.55 -4.54 -13.31
N LEU A 234 5.03 -5.36 -14.21
CA LEU A 234 3.63 -5.40 -14.60
C LEU A 234 2.95 -6.50 -13.78
N TYR A 235 1.88 -6.17 -13.08
CA TYR A 235 1.11 -7.08 -12.24
C TYR A 235 -0.31 -7.24 -12.76
N PHE A 236 -0.77 -8.47 -12.86
CA PHE A 236 -2.17 -8.80 -13.06
C PHE A 236 -2.67 -9.56 -11.82
N GLY A 237 -3.66 -9.01 -11.12
CA GLY A 237 -4.20 -9.54 -9.88
C GLY A 237 -5.66 -9.94 -9.97
N ILE A 238 -6.00 -11.02 -9.28
CA ILE A 238 -7.38 -11.43 -9.01
C ILE A 238 -7.56 -11.41 -7.51
N ALA A 239 -8.59 -10.69 -7.04
CA ALA A 239 -8.90 -10.57 -5.63
C ALA A 239 -10.34 -10.98 -5.34
N LYS A 240 -10.57 -11.50 -4.13
CA LYS A 240 -11.91 -11.80 -3.60
C LYS A 240 -12.04 -11.25 -2.19
N LEU A 241 -13.11 -10.51 -1.93
CA LEU A 241 -13.46 -10.07 -0.59
C LEU A 241 -14.44 -11.08 0.04
N GLU A 242 -14.09 -11.55 1.23
CA GLU A 242 -14.96 -12.36 2.08
C GLU A 242 -15.10 -11.73 3.46
N VAL A 243 -16.13 -12.12 4.21
CA VAL A 243 -16.39 -11.61 5.56
C VAL A 243 -16.40 -12.77 6.55
N PHE A 244 -15.51 -12.71 7.52
CA PHE A 244 -15.37 -13.68 8.59
C PHE A 244 -15.80 -13.01 9.91
N ASP A 245 -16.91 -13.44 10.48
CA ASP A 245 -17.45 -12.91 11.77
C ASP A 245 -17.50 -11.36 11.83
N LYS A 246 -17.92 -10.71 10.77
CA LYS A 246 -17.95 -9.23 10.58
C LYS A 246 -16.62 -8.59 10.19
N LEU A 247 -15.52 -9.30 10.11
CA LEU A 247 -14.24 -8.80 9.62
C LEU A 247 -14.13 -9.06 8.11
N PRO A 248 -14.16 -8.02 7.26
CA PRO A 248 -13.90 -8.18 5.85
C PRO A 248 -12.42 -8.45 5.63
N VAL A 249 -12.12 -9.45 4.82
CA VAL A 249 -10.75 -9.82 4.43
C VAL A 249 -10.71 -10.00 2.92
N GLN A 250 -9.80 -9.34 2.25
CA GLN A 250 -9.57 -9.53 0.82
C GLN A 250 -8.32 -10.37 0.60
N PHE A 251 -8.46 -11.40 -0.21
CA PHE A 251 -7.35 -12.22 -0.71
C PHE A 251 -7.11 -11.87 -2.16
N SER A 252 -5.87 -11.56 -2.51
CA SER A 252 -5.46 -11.28 -3.89
C SER A 252 -4.23 -12.10 -4.24
N ALA A 253 -4.16 -12.56 -5.48
CA ALA A 253 -2.98 -13.21 -6.02
C ALA A 253 -2.88 -12.97 -7.53
N GLY A 254 -1.65 -13.07 -8.04
CA GLY A 254 -1.44 -12.99 -9.48
C GLY A 254 0.03 -12.98 -9.89
N PRO A 255 0.28 -13.17 -11.20
CA PRO A 255 1.61 -13.09 -11.77
C PRO A 255 2.11 -11.64 -11.84
N THR A 256 3.42 -11.53 -11.75
CA THR A 256 4.18 -10.31 -12.04
C THR A 256 5.16 -10.59 -13.17
N TYR A 257 5.33 -9.65 -14.09
CA TYR A 257 6.33 -9.74 -15.15
C TYR A 257 7.16 -8.46 -15.20
N TYR A 258 8.48 -8.60 -15.14
CA TYR A 258 9.39 -7.46 -15.20
C TYR A 258 9.67 -7.09 -16.65
N VAL A 259 9.04 -6.00 -17.13
CA VAL A 259 9.08 -5.53 -18.53
C VAL A 259 10.44 -4.90 -18.85
N SER A 260 11.00 -4.18 -17.88
CA SER A 260 12.36 -3.66 -17.95
C SER A 260 12.96 -3.59 -16.56
N ASN A 261 14.24 -3.80 -16.48
CA ASN A 261 15.00 -3.77 -15.23
C ASN A 261 16.42 -3.27 -15.46
N THR A 262 17.01 -2.78 -14.39
CA THR A 262 18.45 -2.52 -14.36
C THR A 262 19.23 -3.85 -14.36
N PRO A 263 20.39 -3.92 -14.99
CA PRO A 263 21.27 -5.10 -14.90
C PRO A 263 21.48 -5.53 -13.45
N GLY A 264 21.15 -6.79 -13.15
CA GLY A 264 21.18 -7.35 -11.79
C GLY A 264 19.90 -7.18 -10.97
N GLY A 265 18.90 -6.44 -11.45
CA GLY A 265 17.56 -6.41 -10.89
C GLY A 265 16.71 -7.61 -11.29
N PRO A 266 15.51 -7.76 -10.71
CA PRO A 266 14.58 -8.85 -11.04
C PRO A 266 14.25 -8.89 -12.53
N SER A 267 14.09 -10.10 -13.10
CA SER A 267 13.76 -10.29 -14.51
C SER A 267 12.77 -11.43 -14.73
N GLY A 268 11.99 -11.33 -15.82
CA GLY A 268 11.01 -12.36 -16.19
C GLY A 268 9.83 -12.46 -15.22
N TRP A 269 9.37 -13.67 -14.98
CA TRP A 269 8.16 -13.92 -14.20
C TRP A 269 8.42 -14.00 -12.70
N GLY A 270 7.51 -13.39 -11.96
CA GLY A 270 7.38 -13.47 -10.52
C GLY A 270 5.91 -13.70 -10.11
N GLY A 271 5.62 -13.47 -8.85
CA GLY A 271 4.27 -13.57 -8.32
C GLY A 271 4.04 -12.63 -7.14
N ARG A 272 2.77 -12.27 -6.93
CA ARG A 272 2.33 -11.47 -5.79
C ARG A 272 1.12 -12.12 -5.15
N GLY A 273 1.11 -12.16 -3.81
CA GLY A 273 -0.05 -12.48 -3.00
C GLY A 273 -0.29 -11.37 -1.98
N VAL A 274 -1.56 -11.02 -1.73
CA VAL A 274 -1.92 -10.00 -0.75
C VAL A 274 -3.07 -10.49 0.11
N ILE A 275 -2.96 -10.30 1.42
CA ILE A 275 -4.07 -10.46 2.36
C ILE A 275 -4.32 -9.09 2.99
N THR A 276 -5.53 -8.58 2.85
CA THR A 276 -5.90 -7.26 3.39
C THR A 276 -7.02 -7.43 4.40
N PHE A 277 -6.74 -7.09 5.65
CA PHE A 277 -7.74 -6.98 6.71
C PHE A 277 -8.36 -5.57 6.67
N VAL A 278 -9.68 -5.51 6.81
CA VAL A 278 -10.42 -4.26 6.80
C VAL A 278 -11.10 -4.07 8.14
N PHE A 279 -10.88 -2.91 8.74
CA PHE A 279 -11.44 -2.58 10.05
C PHE A 279 -12.57 -1.54 9.86
N PRO A 280 -13.81 -1.88 10.20
CA PRO A 280 -14.90 -0.91 10.18
C PRO A 280 -14.60 0.24 11.16
N LYS A 281 -14.98 1.44 10.75
CA LYS A 281 -14.96 2.65 11.60
C LYS A 281 -16.16 2.70 12.51
#